data_da59cf4820e4ab9e0c408f977ab86380
#
_entry.id   da59cf4820e4ab9e0c408f977ab86380
#
_cell.length_a   1.000
_cell.length_b   1.000
_cell.length_c   1.000
_cell.angle_alpha   90.00
_cell.angle_beta   90.00
_cell.angle_gamma   90.00
#
_symmetry.space_group_name_H-M   'P 1'
#
loop_
_entity.id
_entity.type
_entity.pdbx_description
1 polymer ?
#
loop_
_entity_poly.entity_id
_entity_poly.type
_entity_poly.pdbx_seq_one_letter_code
_entity_poly.pdbx_strand_id
1 'polypeptide(L)'
;MLEYQCSVIPIKEMTSRTKVLESLGRSVSWILGKKFLQKNLCEMSLYCIRYHPQLGNYLCFYTEKQWIIHHHLTLHLQKRKYLFQESRCDIDKLDWKKIFQIFEESQCLQIFQLPSTEYSWKKEEWQAFVLSSQKENRQFLEALYHHRWTIEQLGVCRSYPKYYWSMKTYNLIWQGYLWMGIDRLKTNQIFTIEQCYQYLKKLAIQKKIRFSSCYEQEKVCKYEIEFFLKKIMQETKRLTVLPNGKWKKIKN
;
A
#
# COMPACT_ATOMS: atom_id res chain seq x y z
N MET A 1 2.61 17.47 -17.01
CA MET A 1 1.33 17.46 -17.76
C MET A 1 0.20 17.07 -16.83
N LEU A 2 -0.96 17.70 -16.98
CA LEU A 2 -2.17 17.35 -16.22
C LEU A 2 -3.14 16.58 -17.11
N GLU A 3 -3.54 15.39 -16.66
CA GLU A 3 -4.54 14.55 -17.31
C GLU A 3 -5.84 14.56 -16.50
N TYR A 4 -6.95 14.93 -17.15
CA TYR A 4 -8.26 14.98 -16.50
C TYR A 4 -9.10 13.76 -16.83
N GLN A 5 -9.58 13.06 -15.80
CA GLN A 5 -10.31 11.82 -15.94
C GLN A 5 -11.71 11.88 -15.31
N CYS A 6 -12.74 11.94 -16.15
CA CYS A 6 -14.14 12.00 -15.72
C CYS A 6 -14.80 10.62 -15.61
N SER A 7 -14.33 9.63 -16.35
CA SER A 7 -14.93 8.29 -16.44
C SER A 7 -13.99 7.21 -15.92
N VAL A 8 -14.54 6.10 -15.44
CA VAL A 8 -13.73 4.96 -15.04
C VAL A 8 -13.15 4.32 -16.30
N ILE A 9 -11.83 4.19 -16.35
CA ILE A 9 -11.10 3.45 -17.36
C ILE A 9 -10.32 2.31 -16.71
N PRO A 10 -9.97 1.25 -17.46
CA PRO A 10 -9.12 0.19 -16.94
C PRO A 10 -7.75 0.72 -16.50
N ILE A 11 -7.26 0.26 -15.36
CA ILE A 11 -5.93 0.67 -14.84
C ILE A 11 -4.81 0.39 -15.84
N LYS A 12 -4.90 -0.69 -16.61
CA LYS A 12 -3.93 -0.98 -17.68
C LYS A 12 -3.83 0.14 -18.70
N GLU A 13 -4.95 0.72 -19.10
CA GLU A 13 -4.99 1.85 -20.03
C GLU A 13 -4.36 3.09 -19.39
N MET A 14 -4.73 3.41 -18.16
CA MET A 14 -4.17 4.52 -17.41
C MET A 14 -2.65 4.41 -17.26
N THR A 15 -2.17 3.21 -16.91
CA THR A 15 -0.74 2.91 -16.81
C THR A 15 -0.03 3.05 -18.15
N SER A 16 -0.66 2.59 -19.24
CA SER A 16 -0.10 2.70 -20.59
C SER A 16 0.03 4.17 -21.02
N ARG A 17 -1.02 4.98 -20.82
CA ARG A 17 -0.98 6.42 -21.11
C ARG A 17 0.11 7.12 -20.32
N THR A 18 0.19 6.86 -19.01
CA THR A 18 1.24 7.44 -18.15
C THR A 18 2.63 7.11 -18.67
N LYS A 19 2.91 5.83 -18.98
CA LYS A 19 4.21 5.41 -19.51
C LYS A 19 4.57 6.06 -20.83
N VAL A 20 3.63 6.20 -21.75
CA VAL A 20 3.86 6.89 -23.03
C VAL A 20 4.27 8.34 -22.80
N LEU A 21 3.57 9.05 -21.91
CA LEU A 21 3.85 10.44 -21.61
C LEU A 21 5.19 10.62 -20.87
N GLU A 22 5.52 9.72 -19.95
CA GLU A 22 6.80 9.70 -19.23
C GLU A 22 7.97 9.39 -20.18
N SER A 23 7.77 8.51 -21.17
CA SER A 23 8.80 8.24 -22.20
C SER A 23 9.11 9.45 -23.09
N LEU A 24 8.19 10.40 -23.15
CA LEU A 24 8.37 11.70 -23.81
C LEU A 24 8.99 12.78 -22.89
N GLY A 25 9.49 12.37 -21.70
CA GLY A 25 10.07 13.27 -20.70
C GLY A 25 9.04 14.14 -19.96
N ARG A 26 7.75 13.76 -19.97
CA ARG A 26 6.68 14.53 -19.34
C ARG A 26 6.22 13.87 -18.05
N SER A 27 6.38 14.54 -16.91
CA SER A 27 5.72 14.15 -15.66
C SER A 27 4.20 14.26 -15.81
N VAL A 28 3.47 13.23 -15.37
CA VAL A 28 2.01 13.15 -15.49
C VAL A 28 1.35 13.15 -14.12
N SER A 29 0.41 14.06 -13.93
CA SER A 29 -0.46 14.08 -12.75
C SER A 29 -1.92 13.95 -13.19
N TRP A 30 -2.63 13.02 -12.55
CA TRP A 30 -4.02 12.74 -12.85
C TRP A 30 -4.96 13.53 -11.95
N ILE A 31 -5.94 14.18 -12.56
CA ILE A 31 -7.01 14.92 -11.89
C ILE A 31 -8.31 14.16 -12.10
N LEU A 32 -9.02 13.89 -11.03
CA LEU A 32 -10.25 13.11 -11.05
C LEU A 32 -11.48 14.02 -11.15
N GLY A 33 -12.48 13.58 -11.90
CA GLY A 33 -13.76 14.27 -11.99
C GLY A 33 -14.65 14.06 -10.75
N LYS A 34 -15.73 14.85 -10.66
CA LYS A 34 -16.70 14.90 -9.54
C LYS A 34 -17.16 13.53 -9.02
N LYS A 35 -17.39 12.56 -9.90
CA LYS A 35 -17.88 11.23 -9.51
C LYS A 35 -16.89 10.42 -8.66
N PHE A 36 -15.61 10.80 -8.63
CA PHE A 36 -14.59 10.15 -7.82
C PHE A 36 -14.44 10.76 -6.42
N LEU A 37 -15.18 11.81 -6.08
CA LEU A 37 -15.20 12.43 -4.75
C LEU A 37 -15.72 11.50 -3.63
N GLN A 38 -16.07 10.28 -3.96
CA GLN A 38 -16.52 9.29 -2.97
C GLN A 38 -15.40 8.87 -2.03
N LYS A 39 -15.74 8.68 -0.75
CA LYS A 39 -14.79 8.25 0.30
C LYS A 39 -14.24 6.82 0.13
N ASN A 40 -14.72 6.07 -0.85
CA ASN A 40 -14.26 4.72 -1.13
C ASN A 40 -13.12 4.73 -2.13
N LEU A 41 -12.01 4.09 -1.77
CA LEU A 41 -10.88 3.92 -2.68
C LEU A 41 -11.21 2.91 -3.78
N CYS A 42 -11.41 3.38 -4.98
CA CYS A 42 -11.33 2.55 -6.18
C CYS A 42 -9.86 2.44 -6.64
N GLU A 43 -9.56 1.49 -7.52
CA GLU A 43 -8.19 1.29 -8.03
C GLU A 43 -7.65 2.52 -8.76
N MET A 44 -8.54 3.21 -9.48
CA MET A 44 -8.19 4.42 -10.19
C MET A 44 -7.81 5.56 -9.25
N SER A 45 -8.58 5.76 -8.16
CA SER A 45 -8.22 6.74 -7.13
C SER A 45 -6.88 6.41 -6.49
N LEU A 46 -6.63 5.13 -6.17
CA LEU A 46 -5.33 4.70 -5.63
C LEU A 46 -4.17 5.00 -6.57
N TYR A 47 -4.36 4.78 -7.88
CA TYR A 47 -3.32 5.06 -8.88
C TYR A 47 -2.99 6.56 -8.97
N CYS A 48 -3.98 7.41 -8.72
CA CYS A 48 -3.83 8.88 -8.81
C CYS A 48 -3.22 9.51 -7.55
N ILE A 49 -3.10 8.77 -6.43
CA ILE A 49 -2.50 9.34 -5.21
C ILE A 49 -1.03 9.70 -5.47
N ARG A 50 -0.66 10.91 -5.06
CA ARG A 50 0.70 11.43 -5.04
C ARG A 50 1.05 11.91 -3.65
N TYR A 51 2.33 12.12 -3.40
CA TYR A 51 2.86 12.71 -2.17
C TYR A 51 3.52 14.06 -2.44
N HIS A 52 3.26 15.02 -1.59
CA HIS A 52 3.94 16.31 -1.55
C HIS A 52 4.30 16.63 -0.09
N PRO A 53 5.48 17.22 0.21
CA PRO A 53 5.91 17.46 1.60
C PRO A 53 4.91 18.24 2.46
N GLN A 54 4.24 19.23 1.88
CA GLN A 54 3.25 20.07 2.59
C GLN A 54 1.85 19.46 2.64
N LEU A 55 1.47 18.65 1.65
CA LEU A 55 0.12 18.09 1.53
C LEU A 55 0.03 16.64 2.04
N GLY A 56 1.17 16.01 2.33
CA GLY A 56 1.19 14.57 2.56
C GLY A 56 0.77 13.81 1.30
N ASN A 57 0.20 12.62 1.47
CA ASN A 57 -0.46 11.94 0.37
C ASN A 57 -1.73 12.71 0.00
N TYR A 58 -1.96 12.90 -1.30
CA TYR A 58 -3.08 13.71 -1.76
C TYR A 58 -3.72 13.19 -3.05
N LEU A 59 -4.96 13.63 -3.29
CA LEU A 59 -5.72 13.46 -4.52
C LEU A 59 -6.27 14.80 -4.97
N CYS A 60 -6.24 15.06 -6.27
CA CYS A 60 -6.85 16.24 -6.87
C CYS A 60 -8.12 15.89 -7.62
N PHE A 61 -9.13 16.72 -7.45
CA PHE A 61 -10.40 16.63 -8.16
C PHE A 61 -10.75 17.97 -8.80
N TYR A 62 -11.39 17.87 -9.93
CA TYR A 62 -11.94 19.01 -10.64
C TYR A 62 -13.44 18.83 -10.79
N THR A 63 -14.18 19.87 -10.44
CA THR A 63 -15.62 20.01 -10.72
C THR A 63 -15.83 21.21 -11.63
N GLU A 64 -17.04 21.42 -12.13
CA GLU A 64 -17.35 22.51 -13.05
C GLU A 64 -16.97 23.91 -12.55
N LYS A 65 -16.82 24.10 -11.23
CA LYS A 65 -16.54 25.39 -10.60
C LYS A 65 -15.39 25.38 -9.59
N GLN A 66 -14.96 24.21 -9.14
CA GLN A 66 -14.04 24.10 -8.03
C GLN A 66 -12.92 23.11 -8.30
N TRP A 67 -11.75 23.50 -7.82
CA TRP A 67 -10.61 22.64 -7.60
C TRP A 67 -10.65 22.14 -6.16
N ILE A 68 -10.58 20.82 -5.98
CA ILE A 68 -10.68 20.18 -4.67
C ILE A 68 -9.45 19.31 -4.47
N ILE A 69 -8.79 19.46 -3.33
CA ILE A 69 -7.67 18.63 -2.92
C ILE A 69 -8.05 17.91 -1.64
N HIS A 70 -8.08 16.58 -1.69
CA HIS A 70 -8.04 15.76 -0.50
C HIS A 70 -6.58 15.52 -0.17
N HIS A 71 -6.12 15.96 1.00
CA HIS A 71 -4.72 15.90 1.41
C HIS A 71 -4.56 15.28 2.80
N HIS A 72 -3.30 14.97 3.18
CA HIS A 72 -2.96 14.19 4.37
C HIS A 72 -3.71 12.85 4.40
N LEU A 73 -3.79 12.22 3.23
CA LEU A 73 -4.51 10.95 3.08
C LEU A 73 -3.86 9.87 3.93
N THR A 74 -4.66 9.21 4.76
CA THR A 74 -4.27 8.01 5.50
C THR A 74 -5.30 6.91 5.29
N LEU A 75 -4.87 5.64 5.28
CA LEU A 75 -5.81 4.54 5.23
C LEU A 75 -6.54 4.41 6.56
N HIS A 76 -7.86 4.19 6.50
CA HIS A 76 -8.63 3.86 7.69
C HIS A 76 -8.17 2.50 8.24
N LEU A 77 -7.88 2.45 9.54
CA LEU A 77 -7.28 1.29 10.21
C LEU A 77 -8.01 -0.03 9.94
N GLN A 78 -9.34 -0.03 9.90
CA GLN A 78 -10.16 -1.24 9.80
C GLN A 78 -10.80 -1.46 8.43
N LYS A 79 -10.93 -0.40 7.61
CA LYS A 79 -11.67 -0.44 6.35
C LYS A 79 -10.76 0.07 5.23
N ARG A 80 -10.99 -0.40 4.01
CA ARG A 80 -10.31 0.14 2.83
C ARG A 80 -10.93 1.47 2.40
N LYS A 81 -10.94 2.42 3.31
CA LYS A 81 -11.32 3.82 3.12
C LYS A 81 -10.14 4.68 3.50
N TYR A 82 -10.12 5.91 3.06
CA TYR A 82 -9.14 6.89 3.50
C TYR A 82 -9.76 7.98 4.37
N LEU A 83 -8.96 8.49 5.29
CA LEU A 83 -9.21 9.72 6.02
C LEU A 83 -8.44 10.81 5.32
N PHE A 84 -8.96 12.04 5.32
CA PHE A 84 -8.37 13.17 4.62
C PHE A 84 -8.80 14.50 5.23
N GLN A 85 -8.01 15.51 4.96
CA GLN A 85 -8.40 16.91 5.05
C GLN A 85 -8.78 17.38 3.64
N GLU A 86 -9.68 18.33 3.53
CA GLU A 86 -10.16 18.84 2.25
C GLU A 86 -9.89 20.33 2.13
N SER A 87 -9.31 20.72 1.00
CA SER A 87 -9.18 22.11 0.58
C SER A 87 -9.94 22.34 -0.73
N ARG A 88 -10.70 23.43 -0.81
CA ARG A 88 -11.46 23.84 -2.00
C ARG A 88 -11.06 25.23 -2.43
N CYS A 89 -10.95 25.43 -3.72
CA CYS A 89 -10.72 26.72 -4.32
C CYS A 89 -11.58 26.88 -5.57
N ASP A 90 -12.22 28.04 -5.72
CA ASP A 90 -12.92 28.38 -6.95
C ASP A 90 -11.91 28.56 -8.08
N ILE A 91 -12.24 28.12 -9.28
CA ILE A 91 -11.32 28.10 -10.43
C ILE A 91 -10.81 29.48 -10.77
N ASP A 92 -11.67 30.48 -10.67
CA ASP A 92 -11.34 31.87 -10.99
C ASP A 92 -10.31 32.48 -10.00
N LYS A 93 -10.12 31.85 -8.84
CA LYS A 93 -9.17 32.26 -7.78
C LYS A 93 -7.93 31.38 -7.71
N LEU A 94 -7.78 30.42 -8.63
CA LEU A 94 -6.67 29.47 -8.62
C LEU A 94 -5.35 30.13 -9.03
N ASP A 95 -4.35 29.99 -8.19
CA ASP A 95 -2.96 30.24 -8.54
C ASP A 95 -2.39 29.03 -9.28
N TRP A 96 -2.52 29.04 -10.60
CA TRP A 96 -2.03 27.97 -11.46
C TRP A 96 -0.52 27.70 -11.31
N LYS A 97 0.28 28.74 -11.06
CA LYS A 97 1.72 28.58 -10.84
C LYS A 97 2.01 27.73 -9.61
N LYS A 98 1.29 27.99 -8.52
CA LYS A 98 1.39 27.20 -7.29
C LYS A 98 0.92 25.75 -7.46
N ILE A 99 -0.14 25.56 -8.22
CA ILE A 99 -0.66 24.22 -8.54
C ILE A 99 0.36 23.41 -9.35
N PHE A 100 0.95 24.01 -10.39
CA PHE A 100 1.98 23.34 -11.19
C PHE A 100 3.21 23.02 -10.36
N GLN A 101 3.66 23.90 -9.48
CA GLN A 101 4.78 23.64 -8.56
C GLN A 101 4.50 22.42 -7.67
N ILE A 102 3.29 22.32 -7.09
CA ILE A 102 2.89 21.16 -6.29
C ILE A 102 3.04 19.87 -7.10
N PHE A 103 2.62 19.85 -8.37
CA PHE A 103 2.73 18.65 -9.20
C PHE A 103 4.16 18.30 -9.59
N GLU A 104 5.00 19.31 -9.86
CA GLU A 104 6.42 19.10 -10.18
C GLU A 104 7.21 18.55 -9.01
N GLU A 105 6.92 19.00 -7.79
CA GLU A 105 7.56 18.54 -6.57
C GLU A 105 7.00 17.19 -6.05
N SER A 106 5.92 16.69 -6.67
CA SER A 106 5.22 15.51 -6.19
C SER A 106 5.93 14.21 -6.55
N GLN A 107 5.89 13.29 -5.60
CA GLN A 107 6.49 11.96 -5.67
C GLN A 107 5.42 10.87 -5.63
N CYS A 108 5.85 9.62 -5.69
CA CYS A 108 4.93 8.51 -5.41
C CYS A 108 4.42 8.57 -3.96
N LEU A 109 3.27 7.95 -3.76
CA LEU A 109 2.64 7.77 -2.45
C LEU A 109 3.67 7.35 -1.39
N GLN A 110 3.68 8.02 -0.25
CA GLN A 110 4.54 7.72 0.89
C GLN A 110 3.77 6.94 1.96
N ILE A 111 4.49 6.05 2.63
CA ILE A 111 3.95 5.28 3.73
C ILE A 111 4.31 6.02 5.02
N PHE A 112 3.30 6.54 5.71
CA PHE A 112 3.48 7.10 7.02
C PHE A 112 3.33 6.01 8.07
N GLN A 113 4.21 6.04 9.07
CA GLN A 113 4.01 5.26 10.28
C GLN A 113 2.75 5.80 10.97
N LEU A 114 1.70 5.00 10.98
CA LEU A 114 0.61 5.27 11.91
C LEU A 114 1.17 5.06 13.31
N PRO A 115 0.84 5.95 14.27
CA PRO A 115 1.23 5.72 15.65
C PRO A 115 0.84 4.28 16.00
N SER A 116 1.77 3.56 16.60
CA SER A 116 1.56 2.19 17.06
C SER A 116 0.54 2.21 18.19
N THR A 117 -0.71 2.35 17.87
CA THR A 117 -1.74 1.87 18.78
C THR A 117 -1.59 0.36 18.80
N GLU A 118 -1.22 -0.19 19.94
CA GLU A 118 -1.17 -1.62 20.20
C GLU A 118 -2.57 -2.21 19.98
N TYR A 119 -2.91 -2.42 18.73
CA TYR A 119 -4.16 -3.08 18.42
C TYR A 119 -3.85 -4.55 18.10
N SER A 120 -4.18 -5.41 19.04
CA SER A 120 -4.33 -6.83 18.79
C SER A 120 -5.71 -7.11 18.18
N TRP A 121 -5.77 -7.99 17.22
CA TRP A 121 -7.04 -8.48 16.71
C TRP A 121 -7.88 -9.01 17.88
N LYS A 122 -9.14 -8.57 17.96
CA LYS A 122 -10.09 -9.08 18.94
C LYS A 122 -10.43 -10.54 18.64
N LYS A 123 -10.82 -11.29 19.65
CA LYS A 123 -11.22 -12.70 19.51
C LYS A 123 -12.29 -12.90 18.44
N GLU A 124 -13.25 -11.99 18.37
CA GLU A 124 -14.34 -12.01 17.39
C GLU A 124 -13.85 -11.80 15.95
N GLU A 125 -12.85 -10.96 15.76
CA GLU A 125 -12.23 -10.74 14.43
C GLU A 125 -11.48 -11.99 13.97
N TRP A 126 -10.86 -12.69 14.88
CA TRP A 126 -10.22 -13.98 14.63
C TRP A 126 -11.22 -15.05 14.24
N GLN A 127 -12.29 -15.19 15.00
CA GLN A 127 -13.34 -16.12 14.67
C GLN A 127 -13.94 -15.82 13.30
N ALA A 128 -14.25 -14.55 13.02
CA ALA A 128 -14.74 -14.13 11.72
C ALA A 128 -13.76 -14.44 10.58
N PHE A 129 -12.46 -14.28 10.81
CA PHE A 129 -11.43 -14.60 9.82
C PHE A 129 -11.36 -16.12 9.56
N VAL A 130 -11.33 -16.94 10.60
CA VAL A 130 -11.25 -18.41 10.51
C VAL A 130 -12.51 -19.00 9.86
N LEU A 131 -13.67 -18.47 10.20
CA LEU A 131 -14.97 -18.91 9.66
C LEU A 131 -15.27 -18.33 8.28
N SER A 132 -14.44 -17.42 7.78
CA SER A 132 -14.65 -16.79 6.49
C SER A 132 -14.63 -17.80 5.34
N SER A 133 -15.64 -17.73 4.48
CA SER A 133 -15.69 -18.50 3.22
C SER A 133 -14.76 -17.95 2.12
N GLN A 134 -14.09 -16.83 2.36
CA GLN A 134 -13.20 -16.22 1.36
C GLN A 134 -12.04 -17.15 1.02
N LYS A 135 -11.85 -17.39 -0.27
CA LYS A 135 -10.82 -18.29 -0.80
C LYS A 135 -9.40 -17.95 -0.30
N GLU A 136 -9.06 -16.67 -0.24
CA GLU A 136 -7.76 -16.21 0.23
C GLU A 136 -7.51 -16.60 1.69
N ASN A 137 -8.53 -16.45 2.56
CA ASN A 137 -8.43 -16.80 3.97
C ASN A 137 -8.22 -18.30 4.14
N ARG A 138 -8.99 -19.12 3.42
CA ARG A 138 -8.85 -20.58 3.46
C ARG A 138 -7.47 -21.05 3.00
N GLN A 139 -7.01 -20.55 1.86
CA GLN A 139 -5.67 -20.88 1.35
C GLN A 139 -4.55 -20.47 2.33
N PHE A 140 -4.74 -19.38 3.04
CA PHE A 140 -3.79 -18.94 4.04
C PHE A 140 -3.80 -19.85 5.27
N LEU A 141 -4.96 -20.23 5.76
CA LEU A 141 -5.10 -21.17 6.89
C LEU A 141 -4.51 -22.55 6.56
N GLU A 142 -4.73 -23.06 5.35
CA GLU A 142 -4.09 -24.27 4.84
C GLU A 142 -2.55 -24.13 4.83
N ALA A 143 -2.02 -23.00 4.39
CA ALA A 143 -0.59 -22.73 4.37
C ALA A 143 0.00 -22.70 5.79
N LEU A 144 -0.70 -22.13 6.76
CA LEU A 144 -0.30 -22.15 8.17
C LEU A 144 -0.25 -23.59 8.69
N TYR A 145 -1.30 -24.36 8.43
CA TYR A 145 -1.35 -25.76 8.83
C TYR A 145 -0.18 -26.58 8.27
N HIS A 146 0.11 -26.44 6.98
CA HIS A 146 1.25 -27.11 6.36
C HIS A 146 2.61 -26.63 6.88
N HIS A 147 2.68 -25.39 7.38
CA HIS A 147 3.88 -24.85 8.02
C HIS A 147 3.98 -25.23 9.51
N ARG A 148 2.97 -25.93 10.04
CA ARG A 148 2.83 -26.28 11.46
C ARG A 148 2.80 -25.06 12.38
N TRP A 149 2.26 -23.97 11.89
CA TRP A 149 2.08 -22.74 12.63
C TRP A 149 0.64 -22.58 13.10
N THR A 150 0.52 -22.07 14.31
CA THR A 150 -0.75 -21.57 14.83
C THR A 150 -0.88 -20.08 14.55
N ILE A 151 -2.08 -19.59 14.72
CA ILE A 151 -2.40 -18.16 14.56
C ILE A 151 -1.63 -17.29 15.56
N GLU A 152 -1.33 -17.80 16.76
CA GLU A 152 -0.57 -17.11 17.80
C GLU A 152 0.84 -16.75 17.32
N GLN A 153 1.46 -17.59 16.52
CA GLN A 153 2.79 -17.36 15.96
C GLN A 153 2.85 -16.22 14.94
N LEU A 154 1.68 -15.73 14.50
CA LEU A 154 1.54 -14.54 13.67
C LEU A 154 1.45 -13.24 14.47
N GLY A 155 1.85 -13.21 15.74
CA GLY A 155 1.75 -12.03 16.60
C GLY A 155 2.22 -10.75 15.92
N VAL A 156 3.39 -10.79 15.30
CA VAL A 156 3.97 -9.65 14.56
C VAL A 156 3.12 -9.18 13.36
N CYS A 157 2.28 -10.06 12.77
CA CYS A 157 1.40 -9.74 11.65
C CYS A 157 0.03 -9.18 12.08
N ARG A 158 -0.27 -9.15 13.38
CA ARG A 158 -1.59 -8.81 13.91
C ARG A 158 -1.82 -7.32 14.12
N SER A 159 -0.80 -6.49 13.97
CA SER A 159 -0.93 -5.06 14.21
C SER A 159 -1.62 -4.34 13.07
N TYR A 160 -2.28 -3.24 13.43
CA TYR A 160 -2.83 -2.32 12.44
C TYR A 160 -1.71 -1.55 11.70
N PRO A 161 -2.01 -1.05 10.50
CA PRO A 161 -3.30 -1.06 9.81
C PRO A 161 -3.66 -2.42 9.21
N LYS A 162 -4.97 -2.69 9.06
CA LYS A 162 -5.49 -3.92 8.45
C LYS A 162 -5.16 -4.05 6.97
N TYR A 163 -4.91 -2.93 6.31
CA TYR A 163 -4.55 -2.82 4.89
C TYR A 163 -3.37 -1.89 4.70
N TYR A 164 -2.62 -2.15 3.63
CA TYR A 164 -1.60 -1.26 3.11
C TYR A 164 -2.01 -0.71 1.73
N TRP A 165 -1.33 0.34 1.28
CA TRP A 165 -1.66 0.98 0.01
C TRP A 165 -1.43 0.07 -1.18
N SER A 166 -0.33 -0.70 -1.18
CA SER A 166 0.04 -1.58 -2.29
C SER A 166 -0.70 -2.92 -2.30
N MET A 167 -1.43 -3.26 -1.22
CA MET A 167 -2.05 -4.58 -1.04
C MET A 167 -3.57 -4.49 -0.92
N LYS A 168 -4.31 -5.28 -1.73
CA LYS A 168 -5.74 -5.54 -1.54
C LYS A 168 -5.99 -6.58 -0.46
N THR A 169 -5.07 -7.51 -0.34
CA THR A 169 -5.12 -8.59 0.65
C THR A 169 -4.84 -8.05 2.05
N TYR A 170 -5.49 -8.60 3.06
CA TYR A 170 -5.25 -8.25 4.46
C TYR A 170 -3.78 -8.40 4.84
N ASN A 171 -3.28 -7.48 5.66
CA ASN A 171 -1.90 -7.50 6.15
C ASN A 171 -1.52 -8.84 6.76
N LEU A 172 -2.38 -9.38 7.61
CA LEU A 172 -2.18 -10.68 8.22
C LEU A 172 -1.79 -11.76 7.20
N ILE A 173 -2.43 -11.78 6.03
CA ILE A 173 -2.22 -12.81 5.02
C ILE A 173 -0.88 -12.62 4.32
N TRP A 174 -0.64 -11.45 3.71
CA TRP A 174 0.58 -11.26 2.95
C TRP A 174 1.83 -11.19 3.84
N GLN A 175 1.72 -10.57 5.01
CA GLN A 175 2.78 -10.57 6.03
C GLN A 175 3.03 -11.96 6.58
N GLY A 176 1.98 -12.73 6.85
CA GLY A 176 2.09 -14.11 7.30
C GLY A 176 2.77 -15.00 6.28
N TYR A 177 2.42 -14.90 5.00
CA TYR A 177 3.14 -15.61 3.94
C TYR A 177 4.61 -15.20 3.87
N LEU A 178 4.90 -13.91 3.94
CA LEU A 178 6.27 -13.40 3.91
C LEU A 178 7.05 -13.92 5.12
N TRP A 179 6.44 -13.88 6.30
CA TRP A 179 7.06 -14.35 7.52
C TRP A 179 7.33 -15.87 7.49
N MET A 180 6.40 -16.70 7.03
CA MET A 180 6.63 -18.13 6.78
C MET A 180 7.76 -18.37 5.77
N GLY A 181 7.83 -17.55 4.72
CA GLY A 181 8.93 -17.62 3.75
C GLY A 181 10.29 -17.34 4.37
N ILE A 182 10.39 -16.33 5.22
CA ILE A 182 11.60 -15.98 5.95
C ILE A 182 11.95 -17.05 6.98
N ASP A 183 10.96 -17.63 7.65
CA ASP A 183 11.18 -18.68 8.63
C ASP A 183 11.84 -19.93 8.04
N ARG A 184 11.56 -20.24 6.78
CA ARG A 184 12.20 -21.34 6.02
C ARG A 184 13.67 -21.09 5.65
N LEU A 185 14.15 -19.85 5.74
CA LEU A 185 15.54 -19.54 5.47
C LEU A 185 16.43 -20.18 6.56
N LYS A 186 17.63 -20.59 6.16
CA LYS A 186 18.63 -21.08 7.13
C LYS A 186 19.10 -19.94 8.04
N THR A 187 19.46 -20.27 9.27
CA THR A 187 20.14 -19.31 10.17
C THR A 187 21.37 -18.74 9.47
N ASN A 188 21.60 -17.45 9.62
CA ASN A 188 22.63 -16.66 8.95
C ASN A 188 22.41 -16.45 7.43
N GLN A 189 21.32 -16.94 6.85
CA GLN A 189 21.02 -16.65 5.45
C GLN A 189 20.70 -15.18 5.24
N ILE A 190 21.31 -14.61 4.19
CA ILE A 190 21.15 -13.22 3.79
C ILE A 190 20.10 -13.15 2.67
N PHE A 191 19.25 -12.13 2.70
CA PHE A 191 18.24 -11.86 1.70
C PHE A 191 18.04 -10.36 1.50
N THR A 192 17.31 -9.97 0.46
CA THR A 192 17.04 -8.57 0.09
C THR A 192 15.54 -8.28 0.06
N ILE A 193 15.18 -7.00 0.14
CA ILE A 193 13.79 -6.55 -0.06
C ILE A 193 13.30 -6.97 -1.45
N GLU A 194 14.17 -6.92 -2.46
CA GLU A 194 13.85 -7.38 -3.81
C GLU A 194 13.42 -8.85 -3.83
N GLN A 195 14.15 -9.73 -3.16
CA GLN A 195 13.77 -11.15 -3.06
C GLN A 195 12.43 -11.35 -2.34
N CYS A 196 12.15 -10.57 -1.30
CA CYS A 196 10.86 -10.56 -0.63
C CYS A 196 9.73 -10.11 -1.59
N TYR A 197 9.95 -9.06 -2.36
CA TYR A 197 8.99 -8.57 -3.35
C TYR A 197 8.74 -9.62 -4.44
N GLN A 198 9.79 -10.25 -4.98
CA GLN A 198 9.64 -11.31 -5.98
C GLN A 198 8.89 -12.53 -5.42
N TYR A 199 9.10 -12.87 -4.15
CA TYR A 199 8.31 -13.90 -3.47
C TYR A 199 6.82 -13.53 -3.41
N LEU A 200 6.48 -12.30 -3.04
CA LEU A 200 5.08 -11.83 -3.04
C LEU A 200 4.48 -11.82 -4.46
N LYS A 201 5.26 -11.46 -5.48
CA LYS A 201 4.81 -11.56 -6.88
C LYS A 201 4.45 -13.00 -7.27
N LYS A 202 5.25 -13.98 -6.88
CA LYS A 202 4.93 -15.40 -7.11
C LYS A 202 3.61 -15.81 -6.43
N LEU A 203 3.39 -15.35 -5.20
CA LEU A 203 2.13 -15.59 -4.49
C LEU A 203 0.92 -14.93 -5.18
N ALA A 204 1.12 -13.75 -5.76
CA ALA A 204 0.06 -13.06 -6.51
C ALA A 204 -0.28 -13.80 -7.82
N ILE A 205 0.72 -14.31 -8.56
CA ILE A 205 0.52 -15.18 -9.72
C ILE A 205 -0.28 -16.44 -9.33
N GLN A 206 0.01 -17.02 -8.16
CA GLN A 206 -0.72 -18.16 -7.59
C GLN A 206 -2.10 -17.78 -7.03
N LYS A 207 -2.53 -16.52 -7.15
CA LYS A 207 -3.80 -15.99 -6.61
C LYS A 207 -3.96 -16.15 -5.10
N LYS A 208 -2.86 -16.25 -4.35
CA LYS A 208 -2.86 -16.31 -2.88
C LYS A 208 -2.94 -14.95 -2.22
N ILE A 209 -2.45 -13.92 -2.91
CA ILE A 209 -2.55 -12.52 -2.50
C ILE A 209 -2.91 -11.65 -3.70
N ARG A 210 -3.33 -10.41 -3.46
CA ARG A 210 -3.66 -9.43 -4.49
C ARG A 210 -3.01 -8.09 -4.18
N PHE A 211 -2.29 -7.56 -5.16
CA PHE A 211 -1.79 -6.18 -5.11
C PHE A 211 -2.89 -5.16 -5.41
N SER A 212 -2.70 -3.96 -4.92
CA SER A 212 -3.46 -2.77 -5.33
C SER A 212 -2.77 -2.10 -6.49
N SER A 213 -3.54 -1.41 -7.32
CA SER A 213 -3.00 -0.56 -8.37
C SER A 213 -2.70 0.81 -7.80
N CYS A 214 -1.50 1.07 -7.37
CA CYS A 214 -1.02 2.41 -7.02
C CYS A 214 0.13 2.80 -7.96
N TYR A 215 0.37 4.12 -8.09
CA TYR A 215 1.48 4.62 -8.87
C TYR A 215 2.81 4.16 -8.26
N GLU A 216 3.76 3.75 -9.10
CA GLU A 216 5.01 3.12 -8.64
C GLU A 216 4.78 1.99 -7.62
N GLN A 217 3.77 1.15 -7.87
CA GLN A 217 3.29 0.10 -6.98
C GLN A 217 4.44 -0.78 -6.43
N GLU A 218 5.44 -1.07 -7.23
CA GLU A 218 6.62 -1.84 -6.81
C GLU A 218 7.40 -1.12 -5.71
N LYS A 219 7.66 0.18 -5.89
CA LYS A 219 8.38 1.00 -4.92
C LYS A 219 7.61 1.12 -3.60
N VAL A 220 6.31 1.38 -3.68
CA VAL A 220 5.43 1.44 -2.51
C VAL A 220 5.43 0.09 -1.77
N CYS A 221 5.29 -1.02 -2.49
CA CYS A 221 5.31 -2.35 -1.89
C CYS A 221 6.66 -2.67 -1.20
N LYS A 222 7.78 -2.29 -1.80
CA LYS A 222 9.10 -2.46 -1.19
C LYS A 222 9.26 -1.67 0.11
N TYR A 223 8.70 -0.47 0.19
CA TYR A 223 8.65 0.29 1.46
C TYR A 223 7.80 -0.41 2.51
N GLU A 224 6.63 -0.95 2.13
CA GLU A 224 5.77 -1.69 3.06
C GLU A 224 6.44 -2.98 3.56
N ILE A 225 7.16 -3.69 2.69
CA ILE A 225 7.97 -4.85 3.06
C ILE A 225 9.06 -4.44 4.06
N GLU A 226 9.82 -3.39 3.76
CA GLU A 226 10.89 -2.91 4.63
C GLU A 226 10.36 -2.53 6.01
N PHE A 227 9.23 -1.82 6.04
CA PHE A 227 8.56 -1.47 7.29
C PHE A 227 8.20 -2.72 8.11
N PHE A 228 7.63 -3.73 7.47
CA PHE A 228 7.30 -4.99 8.13
C PHE A 228 8.54 -5.75 8.62
N LEU A 229 9.62 -5.78 7.85
CA LEU A 229 10.88 -6.41 8.28
C LEU A 229 11.51 -5.70 9.49
N LYS A 230 11.48 -4.36 9.53
CA LYS A 230 11.91 -3.57 10.69
C LYS A 230 11.10 -3.93 11.93
N LYS A 231 9.79 -4.12 11.78
CA LYS A 231 8.91 -4.55 12.85
C LYS A 231 9.27 -5.96 13.35
N ILE A 232 9.46 -6.94 12.46
CA ILE A 232 9.93 -8.28 12.85
C ILE A 232 11.24 -8.19 13.62
N MET A 233 12.19 -7.38 13.15
CA MET A 233 13.47 -7.19 13.82
C MET A 233 13.29 -6.67 15.24
N GLN A 234 12.43 -5.68 15.45
CA GLN A 234 12.18 -5.07 16.76
C GLN A 234 11.47 -6.01 17.73
N GLU A 235 10.42 -6.70 17.27
CA GLU A 235 9.56 -7.51 18.13
C GLU A 235 10.13 -8.92 18.40
N THR A 236 10.78 -9.53 17.42
CA THR A 236 11.22 -10.94 17.53
C THR A 236 12.72 -11.11 17.74
N LYS A 237 13.52 -10.10 17.38
CA LYS A 237 14.98 -10.18 17.34
C LYS A 237 15.52 -11.34 16.48
N ARG A 238 14.74 -11.79 15.51
CA ARG A 238 15.11 -12.89 14.60
C ARG A 238 15.77 -12.41 13.31
N LEU A 239 15.72 -11.11 13.05
CA LEU A 239 16.33 -10.46 11.88
C LEU A 239 17.29 -9.37 12.32
N THR A 240 18.28 -9.09 11.47
CA THR A 240 19.11 -7.89 11.55
C THR A 240 19.32 -7.32 10.16
N VAL A 241 19.58 -6.02 10.08
CA VAL A 241 19.98 -5.34 8.85
C VAL A 241 21.49 -5.19 8.84
N LEU A 242 22.11 -5.49 7.70
CA LEU A 242 23.55 -5.35 7.47
C LEU A 242 23.88 -3.93 6.96
N PRO A 243 25.12 -3.46 7.09
CA PRO A 243 25.51 -2.11 6.63
C PRO A 243 25.20 -1.83 5.15
N ASN A 244 25.15 -2.86 4.31
CA ASN A 244 24.82 -2.76 2.88
C ASN A 244 23.30 -2.81 2.59
N GLY A 245 22.45 -2.64 3.61
CA GLY A 245 21.00 -2.67 3.48
C GLY A 245 20.36 -4.05 3.26
N LYS A 246 21.16 -5.12 3.26
CA LYS A 246 20.64 -6.50 3.19
C LYS A 246 20.18 -6.96 4.57
N TRP A 247 19.28 -7.92 4.57
CA TRP A 247 18.72 -8.53 5.77
C TRP A 247 19.35 -9.89 6.04
N LYS A 248 19.52 -10.22 7.30
CA LYS A 248 20.06 -11.51 7.73
C LYS A 248 19.16 -12.14 8.78
N LYS A 249 18.83 -13.43 8.61
CA LYS A 249 18.15 -14.22 9.65
C LYS A 249 19.17 -14.62 10.73
N ILE A 250 18.88 -14.29 11.99
CA ILE A 250 19.79 -14.55 13.11
C ILE A 250 19.42 -15.85 13.83
N LYS A 251 18.12 -16.09 14.06
CA LYS A 251 17.60 -17.23 14.85
C LYS A 251 16.39 -17.88 14.17
N ASN A 252 16.13 -19.12 14.54
CA ASN A 252 14.87 -19.82 14.21
C ASN A 252 13.80 -19.53 15.23
#